data_cc1797af8e6273ebbceffe3f942b428d
#
_entry.id   cc1797af8e6273ebbceffe3f942b428d
#
_cell.length_a   1.000
_cell.length_b   1.000
_cell.length_c   1.000
_cell.angle_alpha   90.00
_cell.angle_beta   90.00
_cell.angle_gamma   90.00
#
_symmetry.space_group_name_H-M   'P 1'
#
loop_
_entity.id
_entity.type
_entity.pdbx_description
1 polymer ?
#
loop_
_entity_poly.entity_id
_entity_poly.type
_entity_poly.pdbx_seq_one_letter_code
_entity_poly.pdbx_strand_id
1 'polypeptide(L)'
;LVAPFTKGPVEEPQLIESEEDLLQTFGQPYSVDKHYEYWMVASSYLAYGGTMQVIRANDSGLKNATEDGSPEILIKSDTHYNQLGYDDNTITGVVVAAKTPGSYANGIRVSIIDAKADQIITATGISTVGLGITQTTAGRVVAGAAGTSVLDGYLKGIVTGIDATAGTAEVKVLSHVSTAGTVTNVEYQQNGIYCFKANESIQLSTAGSNVGTGGTTQITAQKDWFENQEIVLTTTDANGNPLKIEWDAIADAPGTSSFVAARGGRFDEVHVVVIDDKGEITGNAGTILEKHLSLSKAKDGEYSVGSVSYWRKYLANVSQYIYGGSSPSGITTTNFTGGTATAIGSLDNDSGWDQEANGVNFGASGVFTASLSGGKNYGGKTDYSTTGALDSGIDDIISGYELFSNTEEVEVDFLLMGAAHHAKEKSQAVAEKIIAVAELRKDAIAFVSPHRQAFLNDTSVGTVTVNNIDTITENVVSFYAPITSTTYGVFDSGYKYMFDRFNNTFRYVPLNGDIAGTCARTDIEQFPWF
;
A
#
# COMPACT_ATOMS: atom_id res chain seq x y z
N LEU A 1 15.13 11.09 17.32
CA LEU A 1 13.97 10.69 18.14
C LEU A 1 13.49 9.30 17.75
N VAL A 2 13.18 8.45 18.73
CA VAL A 2 12.49 7.16 18.53
C VAL A 2 11.12 7.22 19.18
N ALA A 3 10.09 6.81 18.45
CA ALA A 3 8.73 6.86 18.99
C ALA A 3 7.78 5.86 18.28
N PRO A 4 6.68 5.46 18.95
CA PRO A 4 5.60 4.77 18.28
C PRO A 4 4.80 5.77 17.43
N PHE A 5 4.43 5.38 16.21
CA PHE A 5 3.62 6.20 15.31
C PHE A 5 2.57 5.35 14.60
N THR A 6 1.54 5.99 14.03
CA THR A 6 0.43 5.30 13.37
C THR A 6 0.81 4.68 12.04
N LYS A 7 1.72 5.31 11.31
CA LYS A 7 2.20 4.89 9.99
C LYS A 7 3.69 5.23 9.83
N GLY A 8 4.25 4.96 8.67
CA GLY A 8 5.64 5.24 8.34
C GLY A 8 6.56 4.04 8.53
N PRO A 9 7.78 4.11 7.99
CA PRO A 9 8.79 3.05 8.08
C PRO A 9 9.16 2.75 9.53
N VAL A 10 9.36 1.46 9.82
CA VAL A 10 9.73 0.95 11.14
C VAL A 10 11.21 0.60 11.16
N GLU A 11 11.93 0.98 12.22
CA GLU A 11 13.37 0.75 12.38
C GLU A 11 14.23 1.31 11.23
N GLU A 12 13.77 2.37 10.59
CA GLU A 12 14.51 3.07 9.55
C GLU A 12 14.49 4.57 9.81
N PRO A 13 15.66 5.24 9.94
CA PRO A 13 15.73 6.68 10.17
C PRO A 13 15.09 7.45 8.98
N GLN A 14 14.18 8.36 9.30
CA GLN A 14 13.56 9.26 8.32
C GLN A 14 13.95 10.70 8.63
N LEU A 15 14.48 11.40 7.63
CA LEU A 15 14.76 12.82 7.74
C LEU A 15 13.44 13.61 7.70
N ILE A 16 13.20 14.39 8.71
CA ILE A 16 12.03 15.25 8.86
C ILE A 16 12.50 16.70 8.96
N GLU A 17 12.05 17.53 8.06
CA GLU A 17 12.46 18.93 7.95
C GLU A 17 11.39 19.89 8.47
N SER A 18 10.15 19.43 8.56
CA SER A 18 9.01 20.25 8.98
C SER A 18 7.97 19.45 9.76
N GLU A 19 7.08 20.16 10.45
CA GLU A 19 5.91 19.55 11.09
C GLU A 19 4.97 18.89 10.06
N GLU A 20 4.90 19.43 8.85
CA GLU A 20 4.09 18.86 7.78
C GLU A 20 4.66 17.53 7.30
N ASP A 21 5.98 17.42 7.16
CA ASP A 21 6.66 16.16 6.82
C ASP A 21 6.44 15.10 7.91
N LEU A 22 6.50 15.52 9.19
CA LEU A 22 6.19 14.65 10.33
C LEU A 22 4.76 14.11 10.22
N LEU A 23 3.80 14.98 9.89
CA LEU A 23 2.40 14.62 9.73
C LEU A 23 2.18 13.67 8.54
N GLN A 24 2.82 13.97 7.40
CA GLN A 24 2.70 13.16 6.19
C GLN A 24 3.33 11.77 6.37
N THR A 25 4.51 11.71 6.98
CA THR A 25 5.26 10.46 7.15
C THR A 25 4.70 9.59 8.27
N PHE A 26 4.41 10.15 9.43
CA PHE A 26 4.11 9.41 10.65
C PHE A 26 2.67 9.55 11.16
N GLY A 27 1.87 10.43 10.54
CA GLY A 27 0.48 10.68 10.92
C GLY A 27 0.33 11.71 12.02
N GLN A 28 -0.91 11.95 12.44
CA GLN A 28 -1.26 12.97 13.43
C GLN A 28 -1.06 12.48 14.87
N PRO A 29 -0.97 13.41 15.85
CA PRO A 29 -0.91 13.03 17.25
C PRO A 29 -2.27 12.57 17.77
N TYR A 30 -2.27 11.53 18.60
CA TYR A 30 -3.43 11.00 19.30
C TYR A 30 -3.28 11.08 20.81
N SER A 31 -4.42 11.09 21.52
CA SER A 31 -4.45 11.11 22.99
C SER A 31 -4.20 9.74 23.62
N VAL A 32 -4.47 8.67 22.86
CA VAL A 32 -4.29 7.30 23.32
C VAL A 32 -2.81 7.05 23.66
N ASP A 33 -2.56 6.31 24.72
CA ASP A 33 -1.22 5.97 25.22
C ASP A 33 -0.29 7.18 25.39
N LYS A 34 -0.86 8.38 25.45
CA LYS A 34 -0.12 9.66 25.51
C LYS A 34 0.87 9.84 24.34
N HIS A 35 0.54 9.27 23.20
CA HIS A 35 1.28 9.39 21.96
C HIS A 35 1.58 10.84 21.57
N TYR A 36 0.68 11.77 21.90
CA TYR A 36 0.88 13.20 21.66
C TYR A 36 2.18 13.74 22.26
N GLU A 37 2.71 13.17 23.35
CA GLU A 37 3.95 13.66 23.96
C GLU A 37 5.13 13.46 23.02
N TYR A 38 5.29 12.28 22.40
CA TYR A 38 6.32 12.04 21.41
C TYR A 38 6.20 13.01 20.23
N TRP A 39 4.98 13.10 19.70
CA TRP A 39 4.70 13.90 18.52
C TRP A 39 4.94 15.40 18.78
N MET A 40 4.47 15.93 19.92
CA MET A 40 4.63 17.33 20.29
C MET A 40 6.08 17.70 20.64
N VAL A 41 6.87 16.76 21.15
CA VAL A 41 8.31 16.97 21.35
C VAL A 41 9.00 17.16 20.01
N ALA A 42 8.70 16.29 19.03
CA ALA A 42 9.24 16.44 17.67
C ALA A 42 8.81 17.76 17.01
N SER A 43 7.51 18.06 17.04
CA SER A 43 6.95 19.32 16.52
C SER A 43 7.57 20.54 17.19
N SER A 44 7.81 20.50 18.51
CA SER A 44 8.44 21.59 19.24
C SER A 44 9.88 21.84 18.79
N TYR A 45 10.66 20.78 18.61
CA TYR A 45 12.02 20.90 18.08
C TYR A 45 12.03 21.51 16.67
N LEU A 46 11.20 20.98 15.78
CA LEU A 46 11.08 21.46 14.38
C LEU A 46 10.68 22.95 14.30
N ALA A 47 9.87 23.43 15.25
CA ALA A 47 9.45 24.84 15.30
C ALA A 47 10.62 25.83 15.52
N TYR A 48 11.78 25.36 15.98
CA TYR A 48 13.00 26.17 16.11
C TYR A 48 13.85 26.21 14.85
N GLY A 49 13.43 25.51 13.75
CA GLY A 49 14.11 25.50 12.45
C GLY A 49 15.18 24.43 12.30
N GLY A 50 15.27 23.49 13.23
CA GLY A 50 16.12 22.31 13.09
C GLY A 50 15.50 21.24 12.21
N THR A 51 16.31 20.34 11.68
CA THR A 51 15.90 19.09 11.03
C THR A 51 16.14 17.92 11.98
N MET A 52 15.40 16.83 11.84
CA MET A 52 15.57 15.69 12.74
C MET A 52 15.44 14.35 12.04
N GLN A 53 16.19 13.38 12.53
CA GLN A 53 15.99 11.96 12.19
C GLN A 53 14.97 11.35 13.15
N VAL A 54 13.90 10.79 12.59
CA VAL A 54 12.85 10.12 13.35
C VAL A 54 12.81 8.65 13.00
N ILE A 55 12.79 7.79 14.00
CA ILE A 55 12.66 6.34 13.84
C ILE A 55 11.34 5.91 14.47
N ARG A 56 10.50 5.22 13.70
CA ARG A 56 9.34 4.54 14.24
C ARG A 56 9.78 3.27 14.98
N ALA A 57 9.40 3.17 16.24
CA ALA A 57 9.69 2.00 17.06
C ALA A 57 9.01 0.73 16.51
N ASN A 58 9.64 -0.42 16.71
CA ASN A 58 9.09 -1.72 16.32
C ASN A 58 8.07 -2.23 17.35
N ASP A 59 7.37 -3.29 16.98
CA ASP A 59 6.55 -4.14 17.85
C ASP A 59 6.18 -5.43 17.11
N SER A 60 6.16 -6.55 17.80
CA SER A 60 5.83 -7.85 17.21
C SER A 60 4.38 -7.96 16.73
N GLY A 61 3.49 -7.13 17.25
CA GLY A 61 2.08 -7.06 16.87
C GLY A 61 1.82 -6.29 15.58
N LEU A 62 2.78 -5.51 15.09
CA LEU A 62 2.63 -4.74 13.85
C LEU A 62 2.42 -5.66 12.64
N LYS A 63 1.42 -5.34 11.79
CA LYS A 63 1.16 -6.06 10.52
C LYS A 63 0.79 -5.07 9.42
N ASN A 64 1.20 -5.40 8.20
CA ASN A 64 0.76 -4.68 7.01
C ASN A 64 -0.63 -5.16 6.60
N ALA A 65 -1.45 -4.25 6.11
CA ALA A 65 -2.74 -4.61 5.52
C ALA A 65 -2.52 -5.25 4.14
N THR A 66 -3.32 -6.26 3.83
CA THR A 66 -3.35 -6.95 2.53
C THR A 66 -4.79 -6.98 1.98
N GLU A 67 -5.01 -7.47 0.76
CA GLU A 67 -6.32 -7.45 0.11
C GLU A 67 -7.43 -8.18 0.89
N ASP A 68 -7.08 -9.18 1.68
CA ASP A 68 -8.03 -9.97 2.49
C ASP A 68 -7.59 -10.16 3.96
N GLY A 69 -6.45 -9.55 4.33
CA GLY A 69 -5.87 -9.65 5.66
C GLY A 69 -5.17 -10.97 5.97
N SER A 70 -4.98 -11.83 4.97
CA SER A 70 -4.33 -13.14 5.11
C SER A 70 -3.46 -13.46 3.87
N PRO A 71 -2.22 -13.96 4.04
CA PRO A 71 -1.51 -14.19 5.31
C PRO A 71 -1.15 -12.88 6.02
N GLU A 72 -1.01 -12.93 7.35
CA GLU A 72 -0.44 -11.80 8.10
C GLU A 72 1.05 -11.64 7.75
N ILE A 73 1.43 -10.45 7.29
CA ILE A 73 2.80 -10.13 6.91
C ILE A 73 3.31 -8.92 7.68
N LEU A 74 4.63 -8.83 7.80
CA LEU A 74 5.31 -7.65 8.34
C LEU A 74 6.43 -7.23 7.39
N ILE A 75 6.24 -6.09 6.74
CA ILE A 75 7.24 -5.36 5.96
C ILE A 75 7.44 -4.04 6.68
N LYS A 76 8.61 -3.84 7.27
CA LYS A 76 8.90 -2.69 8.12
C LYS A 76 9.22 -1.43 7.32
N SER A 77 9.97 -1.60 6.23
CA SER A 77 10.48 -0.53 5.37
C SER A 77 10.88 -1.08 4.01
N ASP A 78 11.28 -0.20 3.08
CA ASP A 78 11.80 -0.60 1.77
C ASP A 78 13.09 -1.44 1.92
N THR A 79 13.94 -1.12 2.87
CA THR A 79 15.13 -1.91 3.19
C THR A 79 14.75 -3.33 3.64
N HIS A 80 13.78 -3.46 4.52
CA HIS A 80 13.28 -4.77 4.97
C HIS A 80 12.59 -5.55 3.86
N TYR A 81 11.85 -4.87 2.96
CA TYR A 81 11.26 -5.47 1.76
C TYR A 81 12.33 -6.18 0.89
N ASN A 82 13.45 -5.49 0.66
CA ASN A 82 14.58 -6.05 -0.10
C ASN A 82 15.27 -7.19 0.66
N GLN A 83 15.45 -7.08 1.98
CA GLN A 83 16.02 -8.15 2.82
C GLN A 83 15.17 -9.42 2.83
N LEU A 84 13.85 -9.30 2.69
CA LEU A 84 12.94 -10.43 2.52
C LEU A 84 12.99 -11.03 1.10
N GLY A 85 13.72 -10.42 0.19
CA GLY A 85 13.85 -10.84 -1.21
C GLY A 85 12.61 -10.60 -2.06
N TYR A 86 11.73 -9.70 -1.64
CA TYR A 86 10.50 -9.37 -2.36
C TYR A 86 10.72 -8.47 -3.58
N ASP A 87 11.91 -7.88 -3.72
CA ASP A 87 12.34 -7.17 -4.93
C ASP A 87 12.44 -8.09 -6.15
N ASP A 88 12.88 -9.34 -5.92
CA ASP A 88 13.02 -10.36 -6.97
C ASP A 88 11.90 -11.42 -6.94
N ASN A 89 11.25 -11.61 -5.80
CA ASN A 89 10.24 -12.67 -5.60
C ASN A 89 8.87 -12.10 -5.26
N THR A 90 7.83 -12.90 -5.50
CA THR A 90 6.45 -12.55 -5.12
C THR A 90 6.25 -12.64 -3.61
N ILE A 91 5.37 -11.80 -3.07
CA ILE A 91 4.82 -11.98 -1.72
C ILE A 91 3.78 -13.09 -1.82
N THR A 92 4.14 -14.28 -1.34
CA THR A 92 3.30 -15.47 -1.51
C THR A 92 1.90 -15.29 -0.91
N GLY A 93 0.87 -15.49 -1.73
CA GLY A 93 -0.53 -15.41 -1.30
C GLY A 93 -1.05 -14.00 -1.06
N VAL A 94 -0.32 -12.98 -1.49
CA VAL A 94 -0.71 -11.57 -1.37
C VAL A 94 -0.62 -10.91 -2.74
N VAL A 95 -1.69 -10.29 -3.21
CA VAL A 95 -1.72 -9.51 -4.47
C VAL A 95 -1.16 -8.12 -4.24
N VAL A 96 -1.62 -7.46 -3.18
CA VAL A 96 -1.16 -6.13 -2.78
C VAL A 96 -1.02 -6.05 -1.25
N ALA A 97 0.03 -5.38 -0.81
CA ALA A 97 0.27 -5.12 0.60
C ALA A 97 0.47 -3.63 0.85
N ALA A 98 0.02 -3.14 1.99
CA ALA A 98 0.34 -1.79 2.41
C ALA A 98 1.85 -1.62 2.62
N LYS A 99 2.39 -0.45 2.28
CA LYS A 99 3.83 -0.15 2.31
C LYS A 99 4.41 -0.19 3.73
N THR A 100 3.64 0.26 4.71
CA THR A 100 4.05 0.26 6.12
C THR A 100 2.98 -0.38 7.00
N PRO A 101 3.36 -0.99 8.14
CA PRO A 101 2.40 -1.66 9.00
C PRO A 101 1.54 -0.65 9.78
N GLY A 102 0.31 -1.05 10.07
CA GLY A 102 -0.65 -0.26 10.86
C GLY A 102 -2.07 -0.39 10.37
N SER A 103 -3.02 -0.10 11.25
CA SER A 103 -4.46 -0.15 10.92
C SER A 103 -4.91 0.99 9.99
N TYR A 104 -4.10 2.04 9.83
CA TYR A 104 -4.41 3.17 8.93
C TYR A 104 -4.67 2.71 7.49
N ALA A 105 -4.01 1.62 7.08
CA ALA A 105 -4.13 1.09 5.73
C ALA A 105 -5.40 0.25 5.50
N ASN A 106 -6.16 -0.10 6.54
CA ASN A 106 -7.40 -0.87 6.42
C ASN A 106 -8.54 -0.07 5.73
N GLY A 107 -8.34 1.21 5.49
CA GLY A 107 -9.24 2.08 4.73
C GLY A 107 -8.82 2.30 3.27
N ILE A 108 -7.71 1.73 2.84
CA ILE A 108 -7.21 1.85 1.47
C ILE A 108 -7.89 0.81 0.58
N ARG A 109 -8.32 1.25 -0.61
CA ARG A 109 -8.82 0.38 -1.67
C ARG A 109 -7.87 0.40 -2.85
N VAL A 110 -7.54 -0.77 -3.37
CA VAL A 110 -6.71 -0.92 -4.56
C VAL A 110 -7.54 -1.53 -5.66
N SER A 111 -7.50 -0.92 -6.84
CA SER A 111 -8.10 -1.47 -8.04
C SER A 111 -7.04 -1.65 -9.12
N ILE A 112 -6.99 -2.84 -9.70
CA ILE A 112 -6.09 -3.22 -10.78
C ILE A 112 -6.94 -3.64 -11.96
N ILE A 113 -6.65 -3.10 -13.15
CA ILE A 113 -7.33 -3.50 -14.37
C ILE A 113 -6.31 -3.74 -15.49
N ASP A 114 -6.44 -4.88 -16.15
CA ASP A 114 -5.53 -5.28 -17.23
C ASP A 114 -6.26 -5.62 -18.53
N ALA A 115 -7.52 -5.94 -18.46
CA ALA A 115 -8.32 -6.31 -19.60
C ALA A 115 -9.72 -5.72 -19.51
N LYS A 116 -10.23 -5.38 -20.66
CA LYS A 116 -11.62 -5.02 -20.84
C LYS A 116 -12.37 -6.24 -21.37
N ALA A 117 -13.54 -6.49 -20.81
CA ALA A 117 -14.47 -7.41 -21.42
C ALA A 117 -15.14 -6.75 -22.65
N ASP A 118 -15.18 -7.45 -23.77
CA ASP A 118 -15.87 -7.00 -24.98
C ASP A 118 -17.33 -7.43 -24.97
N GLN A 119 -17.64 -8.56 -24.30
CA GLN A 119 -18.99 -9.13 -24.24
C GLN A 119 -19.27 -9.77 -22.90
N ILE A 120 -20.56 -9.84 -22.56
CA ILE A 120 -21.10 -10.70 -21.51
C ILE A 120 -21.88 -11.83 -22.21
N ILE A 121 -21.55 -13.06 -21.86
CA ILE A 121 -22.20 -14.27 -22.40
C ILE A 121 -22.77 -15.12 -21.26
N THR A 122 -23.66 -16.06 -21.57
CA THR A 122 -24.09 -17.05 -20.57
C THR A 122 -22.91 -17.92 -20.14
N ALA A 123 -22.77 -18.15 -18.83
CA ALA A 123 -21.64 -18.87 -18.24
C ALA A 123 -21.84 -20.40 -18.20
N THR A 124 -22.83 -20.97 -18.90
CA THR A 124 -23.08 -22.43 -18.87
C THR A 124 -21.83 -23.20 -19.30
N GLY A 125 -21.24 -23.95 -18.35
CA GLY A 125 -20.01 -24.71 -18.58
C GLY A 125 -18.72 -23.90 -18.48
N ILE A 126 -18.78 -22.61 -18.21
CA ILE A 126 -17.61 -21.75 -17.96
C ILE A 126 -17.45 -21.62 -16.44
N SER A 127 -16.36 -22.15 -15.91
CA SER A 127 -16.14 -22.22 -14.45
C SER A 127 -14.88 -21.48 -13.95
N THR A 128 -14.04 -20.98 -14.86
CA THR A 128 -12.74 -20.43 -14.49
C THR A 128 -12.41 -19.21 -15.35
N VAL A 129 -11.99 -18.13 -14.72
CA VAL A 129 -11.38 -16.99 -15.39
C VAL A 129 -10.05 -17.41 -16.03
N GLY A 130 -9.70 -16.82 -17.15
CA GLY A 130 -8.50 -17.17 -17.93
C GLY A 130 -8.71 -18.32 -18.95
N LEU A 131 -9.89 -18.92 -19.01
CA LEU A 131 -10.18 -19.92 -20.04
C LEU A 131 -10.27 -19.29 -21.44
N GLY A 132 -9.59 -19.90 -22.39
CA GLY A 132 -9.74 -19.58 -23.81
C GLY A 132 -11.07 -20.10 -24.36
N ILE A 133 -11.72 -19.30 -25.19
CA ILE A 133 -12.97 -19.65 -25.87
C ILE A 133 -12.90 -19.35 -27.35
N THR A 134 -13.62 -20.16 -28.13
CA THR A 134 -13.80 -19.96 -29.57
C THR A 134 -15.18 -20.46 -30.00
N GLN A 135 -15.67 -20.04 -31.17
CA GLN A 135 -16.88 -20.62 -31.74
C GLN A 135 -16.56 -21.90 -32.49
N THR A 136 -17.42 -22.92 -32.34
CA THR A 136 -17.22 -24.22 -32.99
C THR A 136 -17.56 -24.23 -34.46
N THR A 137 -18.38 -23.30 -34.91
CA THR A 137 -18.83 -23.18 -36.29
C THR A 137 -17.87 -22.23 -37.03
N ALA A 138 -17.02 -22.78 -37.88
CA ALA A 138 -16.11 -21.99 -38.72
C ALA A 138 -16.90 -21.01 -39.59
N GLY A 139 -16.35 -19.83 -39.82
CA GLY A 139 -16.99 -18.78 -40.59
C GLY A 139 -18.10 -18.01 -39.84
N ARG A 140 -18.18 -18.15 -38.53
CA ARG A 140 -19.27 -17.58 -37.72
C ARG A 140 -18.73 -16.54 -36.71
N VAL A 141 -18.29 -15.41 -37.21
CA VAL A 141 -18.02 -14.24 -36.40
C VAL A 141 -18.90 -13.09 -36.86
N VAL A 142 -19.26 -12.23 -35.93
CA VAL A 142 -20.18 -11.14 -36.19
C VAL A 142 -19.45 -9.82 -36.01
N ALA A 143 -19.50 -8.97 -37.00
CA ALA A 143 -19.01 -7.61 -36.91
C ALA A 143 -20.17 -6.64 -36.61
N GLY A 144 -19.93 -5.71 -35.72
CA GLY A 144 -20.87 -4.67 -35.31
C GLY A 144 -21.80 -5.07 -34.16
N ALA A 145 -22.56 -4.11 -33.67
CA ALA A 145 -23.48 -4.29 -32.58
C ALA A 145 -24.55 -5.32 -32.92
N ALA A 146 -24.82 -6.23 -32.01
CA ALA A 146 -25.94 -7.15 -32.03
C ALA A 146 -26.03 -8.15 -33.21
N GLY A 147 -24.96 -8.47 -33.89
CA GLY A 147 -24.93 -9.65 -34.74
C GLY A 147 -25.56 -9.52 -36.11
N THR A 148 -25.47 -8.37 -36.75
CA THR A 148 -26.06 -8.14 -38.06
C THR A 148 -25.15 -8.42 -39.25
N SER A 149 -23.82 -8.41 -39.04
CA SER A 149 -22.83 -8.72 -40.09
C SER A 149 -22.05 -9.96 -39.73
N VAL A 150 -21.76 -10.80 -40.70
CA VAL A 150 -20.98 -12.04 -40.51
C VAL A 150 -19.65 -11.89 -41.23
N LEU A 151 -18.57 -12.03 -40.48
CA LEU A 151 -17.21 -12.16 -41.02
C LEU A 151 -16.93 -13.65 -41.29
N ASP A 152 -15.98 -13.94 -42.17
CA ASP A 152 -15.47 -15.29 -42.36
C ASP A 152 -14.56 -15.73 -41.19
N GLY A 153 -14.39 -17.02 -41.02
CA GLY A 153 -13.48 -17.56 -40.02
C GLY A 153 -14.06 -17.67 -38.60
N TYR A 154 -13.22 -17.50 -37.59
CA TYR A 154 -13.60 -17.65 -36.20
C TYR A 154 -12.87 -16.64 -35.29
N LEU A 155 -13.39 -16.44 -34.08
CA LEU A 155 -12.78 -15.62 -33.05
C LEU A 155 -12.13 -16.49 -31.97
N LYS A 156 -11.04 -15.99 -31.42
CA LYS A 156 -10.46 -16.46 -30.16
C LYS A 156 -10.70 -15.40 -29.09
N GLY A 157 -11.11 -15.82 -27.92
CA GLY A 157 -11.32 -14.97 -26.77
C GLY A 157 -10.86 -15.61 -25.47
N ILE A 158 -10.85 -14.83 -24.42
CA ILE A 158 -10.51 -15.28 -23.07
C ILE A 158 -11.60 -14.81 -22.09
N VAL A 159 -11.88 -15.65 -21.11
CA VAL A 159 -12.79 -15.30 -20.01
C VAL A 159 -12.08 -14.40 -19.00
N THR A 160 -12.58 -13.21 -18.77
CA THR A 160 -11.99 -12.21 -17.89
C THR A 160 -12.75 -12.03 -16.57
N GLY A 161 -13.96 -12.55 -16.48
CA GLY A 161 -14.76 -12.50 -15.27
C GLY A 161 -15.92 -13.50 -15.32
N ILE A 162 -16.42 -13.91 -14.16
CA ILE A 162 -17.58 -14.81 -14.02
C ILE A 162 -18.48 -14.28 -12.91
N ASP A 163 -19.76 -14.07 -13.24
CA ASP A 163 -20.80 -13.81 -12.27
C ASP A 163 -21.63 -15.10 -12.10
N ALA A 164 -21.34 -15.82 -11.03
CA ALA A 164 -22.05 -17.06 -10.70
C ALA A 164 -23.52 -16.82 -10.32
N THR A 165 -23.85 -15.63 -9.80
CA THR A 165 -25.22 -15.27 -9.40
C THR A 165 -26.08 -14.95 -10.62
N ALA A 166 -25.57 -14.18 -11.56
CA ALA A 166 -26.23 -13.88 -12.82
C ALA A 166 -26.12 -15.02 -13.83
N GLY A 167 -25.22 -15.99 -13.62
CA GLY A 167 -24.94 -17.07 -14.57
C GLY A 167 -24.28 -16.55 -15.86
N THR A 168 -23.44 -15.54 -15.75
CA THR A 168 -22.79 -14.89 -16.89
C THR A 168 -21.28 -14.92 -16.79
N ALA A 169 -20.61 -14.80 -17.93
CA ALA A 169 -19.15 -14.66 -18.03
C ALA A 169 -18.81 -13.43 -18.88
N GLU A 170 -17.82 -12.70 -18.44
CA GLU A 170 -17.19 -11.62 -19.19
C GLU A 170 -16.10 -12.19 -20.09
N VAL A 171 -16.04 -11.70 -21.32
CA VAL A 171 -15.14 -12.22 -22.35
C VAL A 171 -14.44 -11.08 -23.07
N LYS A 172 -13.12 -11.21 -23.23
CA LYS A 172 -12.31 -10.39 -24.11
C LYS A 172 -11.98 -11.13 -25.39
N VAL A 173 -12.22 -10.48 -26.54
CA VAL A 173 -11.82 -11.01 -27.84
C VAL A 173 -10.33 -10.71 -28.06
N LEU A 174 -9.55 -11.72 -28.42
CA LEU A 174 -8.10 -11.61 -28.60
C LEU A 174 -7.68 -11.54 -30.07
N SER A 175 -8.32 -12.36 -30.93
CA SER A 175 -8.00 -12.39 -32.34
C SER A 175 -9.14 -12.92 -33.20
N HIS A 176 -9.15 -12.50 -34.45
CA HIS A 176 -9.92 -13.06 -35.54
C HIS A 176 -9.02 -13.87 -36.46
N VAL A 177 -9.45 -15.09 -36.81
CA VAL A 177 -8.75 -15.94 -37.79
C VAL A 177 -9.68 -16.15 -38.97
N SER A 178 -9.27 -15.64 -40.14
CA SER A 178 -10.04 -15.81 -41.38
C SER A 178 -10.05 -17.23 -41.86
N THR A 179 -10.95 -17.58 -42.79
CA THR A 179 -10.97 -18.91 -43.46
C THR A 179 -9.67 -19.20 -44.24
N ALA A 180 -8.95 -18.18 -44.66
CA ALA A 180 -7.63 -18.30 -45.29
C ALA A 180 -6.49 -18.51 -44.27
N GLY A 181 -6.78 -18.52 -42.98
CA GLY A 181 -5.78 -18.68 -41.89
C GLY A 181 -5.07 -17.39 -41.49
N THR A 182 -5.49 -16.24 -42.03
CA THR A 182 -4.91 -14.94 -41.63
C THR A 182 -5.40 -14.56 -40.22
N VAL A 183 -4.46 -14.32 -39.32
CA VAL A 183 -4.72 -13.89 -37.95
C VAL A 183 -4.71 -12.36 -37.89
N THR A 184 -5.78 -11.78 -37.40
CA THR A 184 -5.90 -10.36 -37.08
C THR A 184 -6.01 -10.21 -35.58
N ASN A 185 -5.02 -9.61 -34.95
CA ASN A 185 -5.03 -9.34 -33.53
C ASN A 185 -6.05 -8.24 -33.21
N VAL A 186 -6.83 -8.48 -32.16
CA VAL A 186 -7.83 -7.52 -31.65
C VAL A 186 -7.29 -6.98 -30.34
N GLU A 187 -6.91 -5.71 -30.34
CA GLU A 187 -6.47 -5.01 -29.14
C GLU A 187 -7.69 -4.41 -28.43
N TYR A 188 -7.81 -3.12 -28.37
CA TYR A 188 -8.99 -2.45 -27.91
C TYR A 188 -9.98 -2.25 -29.08
N GLN A 189 -11.25 -2.50 -28.83
CA GLN A 189 -12.28 -2.20 -29.81
C GLN A 189 -13.44 -1.44 -29.18
N GLN A 190 -13.74 -0.31 -29.76
CA GLN A 190 -14.95 0.44 -29.46
C GLN A 190 -16.11 -0.14 -30.26
N ASN A 191 -17.31 -0.24 -29.66
CA ASN A 191 -18.53 -0.76 -30.28
C ASN A 191 -18.50 -2.24 -30.73
N GLY A 192 -17.57 -3.03 -30.23
CA GLY A 192 -17.58 -4.49 -30.37
C GLY A 192 -17.63 -4.99 -31.82
N ILE A 193 -16.74 -4.49 -32.69
CA ILE A 193 -16.68 -4.92 -34.11
C ILE A 193 -16.45 -6.42 -34.21
N TYR A 194 -15.60 -6.99 -33.37
CA TYR A 194 -15.36 -8.42 -33.28
C TYR A 194 -16.09 -8.96 -32.05
N CYS A 195 -17.14 -9.72 -32.24
CA CYS A 195 -17.94 -10.28 -31.14
C CYS A 195 -18.39 -11.71 -31.44
N PHE A 196 -18.54 -12.51 -30.39
CA PHE A 196 -19.13 -13.83 -30.48
C PHE A 196 -20.62 -13.71 -30.86
N LYS A 197 -21.06 -14.62 -31.73
CA LYS A 197 -22.40 -14.62 -32.25
C LYS A 197 -23.40 -15.30 -31.28
N ALA A 198 -24.53 -14.67 -31.05
CA ALA A 198 -25.62 -15.27 -30.30
C ALA A 198 -26.14 -16.51 -31.00
N ASN A 199 -26.61 -17.48 -30.23
CA ASN A 199 -27.20 -18.75 -30.69
C ASN A 199 -26.21 -19.66 -31.46
N GLU A 200 -24.93 -19.50 -31.25
CA GLU A 200 -23.87 -20.37 -31.76
C GLU A 200 -23.14 -21.04 -30.57
N SER A 201 -22.68 -22.25 -30.80
CA SER A 201 -21.91 -22.97 -29.77
C SER A 201 -20.55 -22.36 -29.57
N ILE A 202 -20.10 -22.25 -28.32
CA ILE A 202 -18.75 -21.86 -27.94
C ILE A 202 -18.02 -23.11 -27.47
N GLN A 203 -16.74 -23.19 -27.83
CA GLN A 203 -15.83 -24.25 -27.39
C GLN A 203 -14.81 -23.69 -26.41
N LEU A 204 -14.56 -24.42 -25.32
CA LEU A 204 -13.53 -24.08 -24.36
C LEU A 204 -12.16 -24.61 -24.80
N SER A 205 -11.10 -23.94 -24.38
CA SER A 205 -9.70 -24.35 -24.63
C SER A 205 -9.33 -25.67 -23.95
N THR A 206 -10.03 -26.05 -22.90
CA THR A 206 -9.81 -27.31 -22.20
C THR A 206 -10.58 -28.45 -22.85
N ALA A 207 -9.87 -29.42 -23.39
CA ALA A 207 -10.36 -30.75 -23.81
C ALA A 207 -11.48 -30.80 -24.87
N GLY A 208 -11.62 -29.78 -25.69
CA GLY A 208 -12.60 -29.79 -26.79
C GLY A 208 -14.06 -29.85 -26.33
N SER A 209 -14.32 -29.44 -25.09
CA SER A 209 -15.67 -29.42 -24.55
C SER A 209 -16.46 -28.23 -25.09
N ASN A 210 -17.64 -28.49 -25.60
CA ASN A 210 -18.58 -27.44 -25.98
C ASN A 210 -19.23 -26.82 -24.74
N VAL A 211 -19.38 -25.51 -24.72
CA VAL A 211 -20.20 -24.83 -23.73
C VAL A 211 -21.66 -25.07 -24.09
N GLY A 212 -22.35 -25.84 -23.25
CA GLY A 212 -23.75 -26.15 -23.41
C GLY A 212 -24.05 -27.30 -24.38
N THR A 213 -24.46 -28.42 -23.85
CA THR A 213 -25.09 -29.51 -24.62
C THR A 213 -26.47 -29.06 -25.11
N GLY A 214 -26.56 -28.65 -26.37
CA GLY A 214 -27.82 -28.28 -27.01
C GLY A 214 -28.32 -26.87 -26.68
N GLY A 215 -27.54 -26.09 -25.96
CA GLY A 215 -27.83 -24.69 -25.65
C GLY A 215 -26.99 -23.74 -26.50
N THR A 216 -27.64 -22.76 -27.02
CA THR A 216 -27.05 -21.65 -27.72
C THR A 216 -26.55 -20.64 -26.69
N THR A 217 -25.27 -20.26 -26.80
CA THR A 217 -24.72 -19.18 -25.96
C THR A 217 -25.50 -17.91 -26.23
N GLN A 218 -26.09 -17.35 -25.19
CA GLN A 218 -26.74 -16.06 -25.27
C GLN A 218 -25.73 -14.98 -25.00
N ILE A 219 -25.64 -14.00 -25.88
CA ILE A 219 -24.91 -12.78 -25.64
C ILE A 219 -25.84 -11.82 -24.93
N THR A 220 -25.53 -11.50 -23.69
CA THR A 220 -26.40 -10.67 -22.84
C THR A 220 -26.10 -9.19 -22.97
N ALA A 221 -24.82 -8.82 -23.18
CA ALA A 221 -24.41 -7.43 -23.41
C ALA A 221 -23.06 -7.36 -24.13
N GLN A 222 -22.81 -6.27 -24.81
CA GLN A 222 -21.47 -5.81 -25.13
C GLN A 222 -20.96 -4.93 -24.00
N LYS A 223 -19.65 -4.95 -23.77
CA LYS A 223 -19.00 -4.04 -22.83
C LYS A 223 -18.11 -3.05 -23.55
N ASP A 224 -18.12 -1.85 -23.08
CA ASP A 224 -17.24 -0.79 -23.54
C ASP A 224 -16.43 -0.25 -22.36
N TRP A 225 -15.16 0.10 -22.59
CA TRP A 225 -14.31 0.70 -21.57
C TRP A 225 -14.94 1.95 -20.96
N PHE A 226 -15.50 2.79 -21.80
CA PHE A 226 -16.05 4.07 -21.40
C PHE A 226 -17.40 4.00 -20.71
N GLU A 227 -18.13 2.89 -20.82
CA GLU A 227 -19.50 2.80 -20.31
C GLU A 227 -19.65 1.78 -19.18
N ASN A 228 -18.70 0.86 -19.01
CA ASN A 228 -18.96 -0.34 -18.20
C ASN A 228 -17.82 -0.71 -17.23
N GLN A 229 -16.72 0.02 -17.17
CA GLN A 229 -15.61 -0.28 -16.27
C GLN A 229 -15.60 0.69 -15.10
N GLU A 230 -15.98 0.21 -13.93
CA GLU A 230 -16.14 1.00 -12.72
C GLU A 230 -15.41 0.40 -11.52
N ILE A 231 -14.98 1.26 -10.62
CA ILE A 231 -14.48 0.89 -9.29
C ILE A 231 -15.60 1.17 -8.29
N VAL A 232 -16.14 0.12 -7.70
CA VAL A 232 -17.21 0.23 -6.71
C VAL A 232 -16.58 0.42 -5.34
N LEU A 233 -16.93 1.49 -4.62
CA LEU A 233 -16.43 1.79 -3.27
C LEU A 233 -17.29 1.12 -2.20
N THR A 234 -16.75 0.94 -1.00
CA THR A 234 -17.54 0.47 0.16
C THR A 234 -18.40 1.59 0.75
N THR A 235 -17.97 2.84 0.56
CA THR A 235 -18.74 4.01 0.98
C THR A 235 -19.95 4.22 0.09
N THR A 236 -21.07 4.58 0.69
CA THR A 236 -22.35 4.80 0.00
C THR A 236 -22.75 6.26 -0.01
N ASP A 237 -23.55 6.64 -1.00
CA ASP A 237 -24.24 7.94 -1.05
C ASP A 237 -25.34 8.06 0.03
N ALA A 238 -26.00 9.22 0.09
CA ALA A 238 -27.10 9.47 1.03
C ALA A 238 -28.31 8.55 0.84
N ASN A 239 -28.43 7.85 -0.29
CA ASN A 239 -29.51 6.91 -0.61
C ASN A 239 -29.10 5.45 -0.33
N GLY A 240 -27.85 5.21 0.12
CA GLY A 240 -27.31 3.88 0.38
C GLY A 240 -26.73 3.17 -0.84
N ASN A 241 -26.57 3.84 -1.98
CA ASN A 241 -25.93 3.25 -3.15
C ASN A 241 -24.41 3.38 -3.03
N PRO A 242 -23.62 2.34 -3.38
CA PRO A 242 -22.16 2.45 -3.39
C PRO A 242 -21.70 3.57 -4.32
N LEU A 243 -20.74 4.36 -3.85
CA LEU A 243 -20.06 5.32 -4.71
C LEU A 243 -19.23 4.57 -5.76
N LYS A 244 -19.09 5.17 -6.94
CA LYS A 244 -18.39 4.57 -8.08
C LYS A 244 -17.44 5.56 -8.70
N ILE A 245 -16.33 5.05 -9.21
CA ILE A 245 -15.38 5.80 -10.02
C ILE A 245 -15.26 5.09 -11.35
N GLU A 246 -15.56 5.78 -12.43
CA GLU A 246 -15.45 5.23 -13.77
C GLU A 246 -13.98 5.21 -14.22
N TRP A 247 -13.55 4.11 -14.83
CA TRP A 247 -12.17 3.98 -15.30
C TRP A 247 -11.85 4.92 -16.48
N ASP A 248 -12.83 5.28 -17.29
CA ASP A 248 -12.67 6.22 -18.39
C ASP A 248 -12.28 7.63 -17.92
N ALA A 249 -12.70 8.01 -16.70
CA ALA A 249 -12.28 9.26 -16.06
C ALA A 249 -10.82 9.21 -15.55
N ILE A 250 -10.20 8.03 -15.51
CA ILE A 250 -8.85 7.82 -15.00
C ILE A 250 -7.83 7.68 -16.13
N ALA A 251 -8.08 6.78 -17.09
CA ALA A 251 -7.17 6.45 -18.18
C ALA A 251 -7.89 5.76 -19.36
N ASP A 252 -7.20 5.70 -20.49
CA ASP A 252 -7.57 4.82 -21.60
C ASP A 252 -7.43 3.34 -21.22
N ALA A 253 -8.02 2.46 -22.03
CA ALA A 253 -7.93 1.01 -21.81
C ALA A 253 -6.47 0.52 -21.85
N PRO A 254 -6.03 -0.35 -20.90
CA PRO A 254 -4.71 -0.94 -20.97
C PRO A 254 -4.61 -1.88 -22.19
N GLY A 255 -3.45 -1.91 -22.83
CA GLY A 255 -3.22 -2.65 -24.05
C GLY A 255 -1.87 -3.36 -24.06
N THR A 256 -1.08 -3.10 -25.08
CA THR A 256 0.26 -3.66 -25.27
C THR A 256 1.27 -2.53 -25.31
N SER A 257 2.26 -2.57 -24.42
CA SER A 257 3.34 -1.60 -24.41
C SER A 257 4.22 -1.73 -25.65
N SER A 258 4.86 -0.63 -26.04
CA SER A 258 5.80 -0.62 -27.16
C SER A 258 6.97 -1.57 -26.93
N PHE A 259 7.40 -1.72 -25.68
CA PHE A 259 8.47 -2.64 -25.29
C PHE A 259 8.11 -4.10 -25.57
N VAL A 260 6.93 -4.53 -25.17
CA VAL A 260 6.44 -5.90 -25.36
C VAL A 260 6.06 -6.14 -26.82
N ALA A 261 5.42 -5.18 -27.48
CA ALA A 261 5.09 -5.26 -28.92
C ALA A 261 6.34 -5.46 -29.79
N ALA A 262 7.44 -4.76 -29.50
CA ALA A 262 8.71 -4.90 -30.22
C ALA A 262 9.34 -6.31 -30.04
N ARG A 263 8.93 -7.05 -29.01
CA ARG A 263 9.37 -8.43 -28.72
C ARG A 263 8.36 -9.49 -29.14
N GLY A 264 7.32 -9.10 -29.87
CA GLY A 264 6.28 -10.00 -30.36
C GLY A 264 5.27 -10.46 -29.30
N GLY A 265 5.28 -9.86 -28.11
CA GLY A 265 4.32 -10.13 -27.04
C GLY A 265 3.10 -9.21 -27.11
N ARG A 266 2.12 -9.45 -26.24
CA ARG A 266 0.85 -8.71 -26.19
C ARG A 266 0.23 -8.67 -24.79
N PHE A 267 -0.63 -7.65 -24.57
CA PHE A 267 -1.53 -7.53 -23.40
C PHE A 267 -0.81 -7.42 -22.06
N ASP A 268 0.34 -6.80 -22.06
CA ASP A 268 1.13 -6.64 -20.84
C ASP A 268 0.69 -5.46 -19.97
N GLU A 269 -0.01 -4.47 -20.52
CA GLU A 269 -0.34 -3.29 -19.75
C GLU A 269 -1.39 -3.56 -18.66
N VAL A 270 -1.20 -2.87 -17.55
CA VAL A 270 -2.07 -2.89 -16.38
C VAL A 270 -2.10 -1.51 -15.73
N HIS A 271 -3.26 -1.11 -15.22
CA HIS A 271 -3.42 0.12 -14.44
C HIS A 271 -3.70 -0.23 -13.00
N VAL A 272 -3.10 0.50 -12.08
CA VAL A 272 -3.28 0.37 -10.64
C VAL A 272 -3.69 1.72 -10.06
N VAL A 273 -4.76 1.74 -9.30
CA VAL A 273 -5.27 2.93 -8.61
C VAL A 273 -5.41 2.64 -7.13
N VAL A 274 -4.90 3.55 -6.32
CA VAL A 274 -4.99 3.51 -4.86
C VAL A 274 -5.96 4.57 -4.39
N ILE A 275 -6.94 4.20 -3.59
CA ILE A 275 -8.07 5.05 -3.20
C ILE A 275 -8.23 5.05 -1.69
N ASP A 276 -8.52 6.21 -1.11
CA ASP A 276 -8.97 6.34 0.27
C ASP A 276 -10.47 6.03 0.34
N ASP A 277 -10.82 4.75 0.46
CA ASP A 277 -12.21 4.27 0.38
C ASP A 277 -13.09 4.79 1.53
N LYS A 278 -12.49 4.98 2.71
CA LYS A 278 -13.21 5.42 3.91
C LYS A 278 -12.99 6.89 4.26
N GLY A 279 -12.05 7.56 3.63
CA GLY A 279 -11.68 8.93 3.96
C GLY A 279 -10.84 9.06 5.23
N GLU A 280 -10.18 7.98 5.66
CA GLU A 280 -9.37 7.98 6.89
C GLU A 280 -8.01 8.69 6.69
N ILE A 281 -7.55 8.81 5.46
CA ILE A 281 -6.27 9.44 5.11
C ILE A 281 -6.47 10.90 4.72
N THR A 282 -7.41 11.17 3.82
CA THR A 282 -7.64 12.50 3.24
C THR A 282 -8.79 13.28 3.91
N GLY A 283 -9.61 12.60 4.71
CA GLY A 283 -10.86 13.13 5.25
C GLY A 283 -12.05 13.02 4.28
N ASN A 284 -11.84 12.57 3.03
CA ASN A 284 -12.88 12.44 2.02
C ASN A 284 -12.85 11.05 1.40
N ALA A 285 -13.89 10.27 1.62
CA ALA A 285 -14.03 8.95 1.04
C ALA A 285 -14.07 9.00 -0.50
N GLY A 286 -13.41 8.03 -1.14
CA GLY A 286 -13.32 7.93 -2.58
C GLY A 286 -12.23 8.79 -3.23
N THR A 287 -11.41 9.49 -2.44
CA THR A 287 -10.29 10.26 -2.97
C THR A 287 -9.23 9.32 -3.55
N ILE A 288 -8.84 9.55 -4.81
CA ILE A 288 -7.73 8.84 -5.43
C ILE A 288 -6.42 9.35 -4.83
N LEU A 289 -5.68 8.44 -4.18
CA LEU A 289 -4.37 8.73 -3.59
C LEU A 289 -3.27 8.67 -4.65
N GLU A 290 -3.27 7.59 -5.45
CA GLU A 290 -2.27 7.36 -6.50
C GLU A 290 -2.88 6.75 -7.75
N LYS A 291 -2.27 7.07 -8.90
CA LYS A 291 -2.58 6.47 -10.20
C LYS A 291 -1.28 5.99 -10.82
N HIS A 292 -1.19 4.70 -11.05
CA HIS A 292 -0.07 4.08 -11.73
C HIS A 292 -0.58 3.43 -13.02
N LEU A 293 -0.29 4.07 -14.14
CA LEU A 293 -0.90 3.76 -15.43
C LEU A 293 0.10 3.12 -16.37
N SER A 294 -0.39 2.22 -17.23
CA SER A 294 0.40 1.52 -18.27
C SER A 294 1.65 0.82 -17.71
N LEU A 295 1.50 0.21 -16.52
CA LEU A 295 2.52 -0.67 -15.96
C LEU A 295 2.56 -1.96 -16.76
N SER A 296 3.71 -2.63 -16.81
CA SER A 296 3.87 -3.89 -17.54
C SER A 296 3.80 -5.10 -16.60
N LYS A 297 3.13 -6.16 -17.05
CA LYS A 297 3.18 -7.50 -16.44
C LYS A 297 4.51 -8.20 -16.70
N ALA A 298 5.26 -7.75 -17.73
CA ALA A 298 6.56 -8.30 -18.07
C ALA A 298 7.62 -7.88 -17.05
N LYS A 299 8.34 -8.84 -16.46
CA LYS A 299 9.35 -8.55 -15.44
C LYS A 299 10.55 -7.75 -15.94
N ASP A 300 10.81 -7.80 -17.26
CA ASP A 300 11.81 -7.01 -17.98
C ASP A 300 11.24 -5.75 -18.64
N GLY A 301 9.97 -5.39 -18.33
CA GLY A 301 9.27 -4.26 -18.94
C GLY A 301 9.92 -2.92 -18.63
N GLU A 302 10.07 -2.08 -19.66
CA GLU A 302 10.62 -0.73 -19.58
C GLU A 302 9.76 0.27 -20.38
N TYR A 303 9.61 1.49 -19.86
CA TYR A 303 9.04 2.63 -20.61
C TYR A 303 10.06 3.16 -21.63
N SER A 304 11.31 3.25 -21.21
CA SER A 304 12.50 3.61 -21.96
C SER A 304 13.71 2.92 -21.33
N VAL A 305 14.85 2.93 -22.01
CA VAL A 305 16.06 2.28 -21.51
C VAL A 305 16.40 2.74 -20.08
N GLY A 306 16.37 1.78 -19.15
CA GLY A 306 16.62 2.02 -17.72
C GLY A 306 15.44 2.54 -16.90
N SER A 307 14.26 2.73 -17.51
CA SER A 307 13.04 3.17 -16.83
C SER A 307 12.06 2.01 -16.68
N VAL A 308 12.05 1.39 -15.51
CA VAL A 308 11.26 0.19 -15.22
C VAL A 308 9.77 0.47 -15.32
N SER A 309 9.04 -0.33 -16.09
CA SER A 309 7.58 -0.36 -16.13
C SER A 309 6.97 -1.61 -15.49
N TYR A 310 7.79 -2.58 -15.10
CA TYR A 310 7.31 -3.80 -14.44
C TYR A 310 6.56 -3.46 -13.15
N TRP A 311 5.29 -3.84 -13.08
CA TRP A 311 4.33 -3.34 -12.10
C TRP A 311 4.78 -3.49 -10.64
N ARG A 312 5.34 -4.65 -10.25
CA ARG A 312 5.81 -4.88 -8.87
C ARG A 312 6.97 -3.98 -8.51
N LYS A 313 8.01 -3.98 -9.34
CA LYS A 313 9.21 -3.17 -9.10
C LYS A 313 8.93 -1.67 -9.18
N TYR A 314 8.03 -1.29 -10.09
CA TYR A 314 7.57 0.08 -10.19
C TYR A 314 6.84 0.52 -8.92
N LEU A 315 5.85 -0.26 -8.44
CA LEU A 315 5.12 0.05 -7.22
C LEU A 315 6.03 0.08 -5.99
N ALA A 316 6.98 -0.85 -5.87
CA ALA A 316 7.94 -0.84 -4.77
C ALA A 316 8.77 0.46 -4.70
N ASN A 317 9.12 1.03 -5.86
CA ASN A 317 9.97 2.22 -5.94
C ASN A 317 9.19 3.54 -5.94
N VAL A 318 7.96 3.58 -6.44
CA VAL A 318 7.22 4.82 -6.71
C VAL A 318 6.01 5.00 -5.79
N SER A 319 5.29 3.92 -5.48
CA SER A 319 4.12 4.03 -4.60
C SER A 319 4.53 4.37 -3.17
N GLN A 320 3.77 5.24 -2.54
CA GLN A 320 3.90 5.57 -1.12
C GLN A 320 2.99 4.72 -0.23
N TYR A 321 2.02 4.00 -0.83
CA TYR A 321 0.98 3.30 -0.08
C TYR A 321 1.03 1.79 -0.19
N ILE A 322 1.51 1.23 -1.33
CA ILE A 322 1.41 -0.20 -1.59
C ILE A 322 2.66 -0.82 -2.21
N TYR A 323 2.83 -2.12 -1.96
CA TYR A 323 3.67 -3.03 -2.72
C TYR A 323 2.80 -3.94 -3.58
N GLY A 324 3.26 -4.26 -4.81
CA GLY A 324 2.72 -5.35 -5.60
C GLY A 324 3.30 -6.68 -5.15
N GLY A 325 2.46 -7.68 -5.01
CA GLY A 325 2.83 -9.04 -4.62
C GLY A 325 2.67 -10.05 -5.75
N SER A 326 1.81 -11.03 -5.57
CA SER A 326 1.45 -12.00 -6.60
C SER A 326 0.48 -11.41 -7.60
N SER A 327 0.42 -11.97 -8.81
CA SER A 327 -0.63 -11.62 -9.77
C SER A 327 -2.03 -11.89 -9.18
N PRO A 328 -3.06 -11.10 -9.54
CA PRO A 328 -4.42 -11.33 -9.06
C PRO A 328 -4.89 -12.76 -9.30
N SER A 329 -5.63 -13.33 -8.35
CA SER A 329 -6.16 -14.70 -8.47
C SER A 329 -7.11 -14.83 -9.67
N GLY A 330 -7.10 -16.00 -10.33
CA GLY A 330 -7.92 -16.29 -11.50
C GLY A 330 -7.16 -16.21 -12.83
N ILE A 331 -5.92 -15.73 -12.83
CA ILE A 331 -5.05 -15.83 -14.01
C ILE A 331 -4.60 -17.28 -14.14
N THR A 332 -5.03 -17.92 -15.20
CA THR A 332 -4.53 -19.24 -15.59
C THR A 332 -3.77 -19.13 -16.89
N THR A 333 -2.72 -19.92 -17.02
CA THR A 333 -2.09 -20.15 -18.33
C THR A 333 -3.11 -20.83 -19.23
N THR A 334 -3.47 -20.18 -20.33
CA THR A 334 -4.51 -20.65 -21.22
C THR A 334 -3.90 -21.07 -22.55
N ASN A 335 -3.91 -22.36 -22.81
CA ASN A 335 -3.58 -22.88 -24.12
C ASN A 335 -4.84 -23.39 -24.80
N PHE A 336 -5.09 -22.99 -26.04
CA PHE A 336 -6.08 -23.64 -26.88
C PHE A 336 -5.55 -25.00 -27.34
N THR A 337 -5.43 -25.96 -26.42
CA THR A 337 -4.93 -27.31 -26.71
C THR A 337 -6.08 -28.31 -26.68
N GLY A 338 -6.22 -29.08 -27.76
CA GLY A 338 -7.11 -30.24 -27.82
C GLY A 338 -8.36 -30.09 -28.69
N GLY A 339 -8.86 -31.18 -29.23
CA GLY A 339 -10.07 -31.27 -30.02
C GLY A 339 -10.07 -30.45 -31.31
N THR A 340 -11.21 -29.89 -31.67
CA THR A 340 -11.35 -28.97 -32.80
C THR A 340 -10.55 -27.69 -32.63
N ALA A 341 -10.23 -27.34 -31.37
CA ALA A 341 -9.36 -26.22 -31.03
C ALA A 341 -7.94 -26.39 -31.55
N THR A 342 -7.47 -27.62 -31.76
CA THR A 342 -6.15 -27.90 -32.38
C THR A 342 -6.08 -27.43 -33.82
N ALA A 343 -7.18 -27.50 -34.56
CA ALA A 343 -7.27 -26.97 -35.91
C ALA A 343 -7.33 -25.43 -35.95
N ILE A 344 -7.68 -24.83 -34.85
CA ILE A 344 -7.84 -23.39 -34.69
C ILE A 344 -6.52 -22.74 -34.24
N GLY A 345 -5.52 -23.55 -33.87
CA GLY A 345 -4.23 -23.12 -33.33
C GLY A 345 -4.32 -22.76 -31.84
N SER A 346 -3.20 -22.83 -31.18
CA SER A 346 -3.06 -22.39 -29.80
C SER A 346 -3.05 -20.84 -29.73
N LEU A 347 -3.44 -20.27 -28.59
CA LEU A 347 -2.87 -19.01 -28.16
C LEU A 347 -1.47 -19.39 -27.68
N ASP A 348 -0.50 -19.34 -28.60
CA ASP A 348 0.87 -19.71 -28.25
C ASP A 348 1.40 -18.76 -27.20
N ASN A 349 1.98 -19.32 -26.13
CA ASN A 349 2.61 -18.62 -25.03
C ASN A 349 1.70 -17.75 -24.16
N ASP A 350 0.49 -18.20 -23.86
CA ASP A 350 -0.24 -17.66 -22.74
C ASP A 350 0.51 -17.96 -21.47
N SER A 351 1.05 -16.94 -20.90
CA SER A 351 1.72 -17.06 -19.63
C SER A 351 1.13 -16.09 -18.63
N GLY A 352 1.20 -16.51 -17.41
CA GLY A 352 0.89 -15.64 -16.28
C GLY A 352 1.76 -14.38 -16.30
N TRP A 353 1.48 -13.49 -15.41
CA TRP A 353 2.30 -12.31 -15.16
C TRP A 353 3.73 -12.71 -14.74
N ASP A 354 4.63 -11.73 -14.68
CA ASP A 354 5.99 -11.88 -14.14
C ASP A 354 6.95 -12.72 -15.00
N GLN A 355 6.70 -12.80 -16.33
CA GLN A 355 7.60 -13.39 -17.31
C GLN A 355 8.31 -12.33 -18.16
N GLU A 356 9.37 -12.74 -18.89
CA GLU A 356 10.02 -11.88 -19.87
C GLU A 356 9.15 -11.67 -21.11
N ALA A 357 9.27 -10.51 -21.74
CA ALA A 357 8.39 -10.07 -22.83
C ALA A 357 8.50 -10.85 -24.13
N ASN A 358 9.43 -11.77 -24.28
CA ASN A 358 9.78 -12.42 -25.54
C ASN A 358 8.68 -13.33 -26.10
N GLY A 359 7.85 -12.81 -26.98
CA GLY A 359 6.79 -13.54 -27.66
C GLY A 359 5.60 -13.93 -26.78
N VAL A 360 5.46 -13.32 -25.60
CA VAL A 360 4.48 -13.70 -24.60
C VAL A 360 3.17 -12.95 -24.78
N ASN A 361 2.05 -13.68 -24.81
CA ASN A 361 0.72 -13.12 -24.64
C ASN A 361 0.34 -13.20 -23.17
N PHE A 362 0.37 -12.04 -22.47
CA PHE A 362 0.09 -12.01 -21.04
C PHE A 362 -1.39 -12.28 -20.75
N GLY A 363 -1.64 -13.15 -19.76
CA GLY A 363 -2.98 -13.50 -19.34
C GLY A 363 -3.75 -12.30 -18.75
N ALA A 364 -5.06 -12.30 -18.97
CA ALA A 364 -5.96 -11.28 -18.45
C ALA A 364 -6.53 -11.67 -17.10
N SER A 365 -6.59 -10.73 -16.16
CA SER A 365 -7.27 -10.89 -14.86
C SER A 365 -8.60 -10.14 -14.78
N GLY A 366 -8.89 -9.30 -15.76
CA GLY A 366 -10.04 -8.40 -15.72
C GLY A 366 -9.86 -7.28 -14.71
N VAL A 367 -10.88 -7.03 -13.90
CA VAL A 367 -10.86 -6.02 -12.84
C VAL A 367 -10.70 -6.70 -11.49
N PHE A 368 -9.57 -6.45 -10.85
CA PHE A 368 -9.36 -6.80 -9.45
C PHE A 368 -9.58 -5.56 -8.60
N THR A 369 -10.42 -5.65 -7.58
CA THR A 369 -10.64 -4.55 -6.64
C THR A 369 -10.81 -5.11 -5.23
N ALA A 370 -9.99 -4.63 -4.30
CA ALA A 370 -10.03 -5.06 -2.92
C ALA A 370 -9.77 -3.89 -1.96
N SER A 371 -10.45 -3.90 -0.83
CA SER A 371 -10.10 -3.03 0.30
C SER A 371 -9.10 -3.76 1.18
N LEU A 372 -7.99 -3.10 1.48
CA LEU A 372 -6.97 -3.65 2.36
C LEU A 372 -7.53 -3.86 3.78
N SER A 373 -7.09 -4.92 4.41
CA SER A 373 -7.51 -5.34 5.76
C SER A 373 -6.38 -6.05 6.49
N GLY A 374 -6.58 -6.38 7.77
CA GLY A 374 -5.60 -7.12 8.56
C GLY A 374 -4.39 -6.31 9.02
N GLY A 375 -4.30 -5.01 8.68
CA GLY A 375 -3.30 -4.11 9.23
C GLY A 375 -3.45 -3.95 10.74
N LYS A 376 -2.33 -4.07 11.49
CA LYS A 376 -2.33 -4.02 12.95
C LYS A 376 -1.28 -3.04 13.47
N ASN A 377 -1.66 -2.36 14.54
CA ASN A 377 -0.81 -1.46 15.31
C ASN A 377 -0.04 -2.20 16.41
N TYR A 378 0.63 -1.45 17.28
CA TYR A 378 1.32 -1.96 18.46
C TYR A 378 0.41 -2.86 19.28
N GLY A 379 0.99 -3.89 19.89
CA GLY A 379 0.23 -4.90 20.63
C GLY A 379 -0.84 -5.64 19.79
N GLY A 380 -0.73 -5.64 18.47
CA GLY A 380 -1.67 -6.32 17.57
C GLY A 380 -3.05 -5.67 17.48
N LYS A 381 -3.20 -4.39 17.87
CA LYS A 381 -4.47 -3.67 17.84
C LYS A 381 -4.88 -3.31 16.41
N THR A 382 -6.17 -3.40 16.13
CA THR A 382 -6.76 -3.13 14.81
C THR A 382 -7.30 -1.72 14.65
N ASP A 383 -7.28 -0.94 15.72
CA ASP A 383 -7.73 0.44 15.77
C ASP A 383 -6.71 1.26 16.58
N TYR A 384 -6.20 2.34 16.01
CA TYR A 384 -5.21 3.21 16.66
C TYR A 384 -5.79 4.08 17.79
N SER A 385 -7.12 4.12 17.98
CA SER A 385 -7.77 4.77 19.13
C SER A 385 -7.83 3.88 20.36
N THR A 386 -7.53 2.58 20.22
CA THR A 386 -7.59 1.59 21.30
C THR A 386 -6.34 1.67 22.18
N THR A 387 -6.50 1.59 23.50
CA THR A 387 -5.37 1.54 24.45
C THR A 387 -4.38 0.43 24.09
N GLY A 388 -3.10 0.75 24.09
CA GLY A 388 -1.99 -0.10 23.67
C GLY A 388 -1.68 -0.06 22.17
N ALA A 389 -2.47 0.67 21.37
CA ALA A 389 -2.27 0.76 19.92
C ALA A 389 -1.09 1.68 19.51
N LEU A 390 -0.73 2.62 20.37
CA LEU A 390 0.38 3.55 20.19
C LEU A 390 1.36 3.52 21.38
N ASP A 391 1.52 2.33 21.97
CA ASP A 391 2.46 2.05 23.05
C ASP A 391 3.45 0.95 22.60
N SER A 392 4.69 1.34 22.35
CA SER A 392 5.77 0.42 22.01
C SER A 392 6.45 -0.07 23.28
N GLY A 393 6.93 -1.31 23.26
CA GLY A 393 7.77 -1.85 24.33
C GLY A 393 9.01 -1.00 24.56
N ILE A 394 9.43 -0.93 25.83
CA ILE A 394 10.64 -0.17 26.19
C ILE A 394 11.88 -0.71 25.47
N ASP A 395 11.94 -2.03 25.29
CA ASP A 395 13.04 -2.71 24.62
C ASP A 395 13.10 -2.35 23.14
N ASP A 396 11.94 -2.17 22.48
CA ASP A 396 11.86 -1.75 21.09
C ASP A 396 12.29 -0.28 20.92
N ILE A 397 11.92 0.60 21.85
CA ILE A 397 12.39 2.00 21.87
C ILE A 397 13.91 2.06 22.07
N ILE A 398 14.44 1.28 23.02
CA ILE A 398 15.88 1.19 23.27
C ILE A 398 16.63 0.67 22.03
N SER A 399 16.08 -0.36 21.37
CA SER A 399 16.65 -0.90 20.13
C SER A 399 16.60 0.12 18.98
N GLY A 400 15.56 0.93 18.90
CA GLY A 400 15.50 2.03 17.94
C GLY A 400 16.59 3.07 18.16
N TYR A 401 16.91 3.42 19.41
CA TYR A 401 18.03 4.34 19.70
C TYR A 401 19.41 3.72 19.39
N GLU A 402 19.54 2.39 19.40
CA GLU A 402 20.78 1.70 19.00
C GLU A 402 21.16 2.00 17.54
N LEU A 403 20.17 2.19 16.66
CA LEU A 403 20.41 2.53 15.25
C LEU A 403 21.15 3.85 15.08
N PHE A 404 21.04 4.77 16.05
CA PHE A 404 21.84 6.00 16.06
C PHE A 404 23.30 5.80 16.49
N SER A 405 23.71 4.61 16.90
CA SER A 405 25.11 4.34 17.29
C SER A 405 26.07 4.33 16.10
N ASN A 406 25.55 4.11 14.89
CA ASN A 406 26.35 4.09 13.66
C ASN A 406 26.56 5.53 13.14
N THR A 407 27.74 6.09 13.36
CA THR A 407 28.10 7.43 12.94
C THR A 407 28.35 7.57 11.44
N GLU A 408 28.57 6.45 10.74
CA GLU A 408 28.79 6.46 9.29
C GLU A 408 27.48 6.53 8.48
N GLU A 409 26.39 6.01 9.05
CA GLU A 409 25.09 5.97 8.38
C GLU A 409 24.16 7.11 8.80
N VAL A 410 24.24 7.56 10.06
CA VAL A 410 23.31 8.56 10.59
C VAL A 410 24.07 9.68 11.27
N GLU A 411 23.99 10.88 10.71
CA GLU A 411 24.55 12.10 11.28
C GLU A 411 23.53 12.78 12.19
N VAL A 412 23.82 12.94 13.47
CA VAL A 412 22.98 13.62 14.47
C VAL A 412 23.82 14.30 15.54
N ASP A 413 23.46 15.52 15.90
CA ASP A 413 24.09 16.29 16.98
C ASP A 413 23.33 16.15 18.31
N PHE A 414 22.01 15.93 18.24
CA PHE A 414 21.12 15.86 19.40
C PHE A 414 20.30 14.57 19.41
N LEU A 415 20.27 13.91 20.57
CA LEU A 415 19.42 12.76 20.83
C LEU A 415 18.31 13.21 21.80
N LEU A 416 17.06 13.23 21.31
CA LEU A 416 15.90 13.62 22.10
C LEU A 416 15.24 12.38 22.73
N MET A 417 14.98 12.44 24.04
CA MET A 417 14.29 11.36 24.75
C MET A 417 12.84 11.18 24.29
N GLY A 418 12.20 12.23 23.79
CA GLY A 418 10.78 12.20 23.46
C GLY A 418 9.88 12.23 24.69
N ALA A 419 8.86 11.38 24.71
CA ALA A 419 7.99 11.27 25.87
C ALA A 419 8.71 10.71 27.09
N ALA A 420 8.52 11.33 28.21
CA ALA A 420 8.95 10.78 29.49
C ALA A 420 7.92 9.76 29.97
N HIS A 421 8.26 8.49 29.95
CA HIS A 421 7.37 7.38 30.31
C HIS A 421 6.73 7.59 31.71
N HIS A 422 5.58 6.98 31.98
CA HIS A 422 4.92 7.08 33.27
C HIS A 422 5.76 6.52 34.41
N ALA A 423 6.32 5.32 34.21
CA ALA A 423 7.12 4.63 35.22
C ALA A 423 8.55 5.22 35.23
N LYS A 424 9.01 5.55 36.43
CA LYS A 424 10.33 6.12 36.69
C LYS A 424 11.44 5.25 36.10
N GLU A 425 11.40 3.95 36.36
CA GLU A 425 12.43 2.98 35.94
C GLU A 425 12.54 2.85 34.43
N LYS A 426 11.39 2.89 33.72
CA LYS A 426 11.36 2.84 32.25
C LYS A 426 11.92 4.12 31.65
N SER A 427 11.56 5.29 32.20
CA SER A 427 12.12 6.56 31.79
C SER A 427 13.63 6.63 32.02
N GLN A 428 14.11 6.11 33.15
CA GLN A 428 15.55 6.03 33.45
C GLN A 428 16.27 5.14 32.44
N ALA A 429 15.70 3.98 32.08
CA ALA A 429 16.31 3.07 31.10
C ALA A 429 16.48 3.73 29.71
N VAL A 430 15.48 4.49 29.25
CA VAL A 430 15.60 5.27 27.99
C VAL A 430 16.66 6.35 28.13
N ALA A 431 16.66 7.11 29.22
CA ALA A 431 17.64 8.16 29.47
C ALA A 431 19.08 7.62 29.48
N GLU A 432 19.32 6.53 30.21
CA GLU A 432 20.61 5.86 30.25
C GLU A 432 21.04 5.36 28.86
N LYS A 433 20.11 4.83 28.06
CA LYS A 433 20.41 4.38 26.70
C LYS A 433 20.83 5.51 25.78
N ILE A 434 20.08 6.61 25.72
CA ILE A 434 20.43 7.74 24.85
C ILE A 434 21.75 8.41 25.26
N ILE A 435 22.02 8.48 26.57
CA ILE A 435 23.29 8.95 27.10
C ILE A 435 24.43 8.02 26.66
N ALA A 436 24.25 6.70 26.80
CA ALA A 436 25.26 5.72 26.38
C ALA A 436 25.54 5.79 24.87
N VAL A 437 24.51 6.03 24.03
CA VAL A 437 24.69 6.25 22.59
C VAL A 437 25.49 7.54 22.35
N ALA A 438 25.16 8.64 23.03
CA ALA A 438 25.89 9.90 22.91
C ALA A 438 27.37 9.77 23.36
N GLU A 439 27.62 9.06 24.47
CA GLU A 439 28.98 8.78 24.95
C GLU A 439 29.77 7.89 23.99
N LEU A 440 29.13 6.94 23.32
CA LEU A 440 29.76 6.09 22.31
C LEU A 440 30.14 6.90 21.08
N ARG A 441 29.22 7.72 20.59
CA ARG A 441 29.40 8.57 19.40
C ARG A 441 30.43 9.68 19.61
N LYS A 442 30.34 10.39 20.73
CA LYS A 442 31.18 11.58 21.11
C LYS A 442 30.91 12.82 20.25
N ASP A 443 30.03 12.77 19.30
CA ASP A 443 29.61 13.86 18.42
C ASP A 443 28.17 14.31 18.68
N ALA A 444 27.47 13.69 19.64
CA ALA A 444 26.09 13.99 19.96
C ALA A 444 25.87 14.23 21.46
N ILE A 445 24.79 14.93 21.79
CA ILE A 445 24.35 15.22 23.16
C ILE A 445 22.91 14.74 23.36
N ALA A 446 22.65 14.04 24.48
CA ALA A 446 21.33 13.56 24.85
C ALA A 446 20.54 14.60 25.64
N PHE A 447 19.28 14.83 25.29
CA PHE A 447 18.34 15.70 25.99
C PHE A 447 17.31 14.85 26.72
N VAL A 448 17.28 14.97 28.06
CA VAL A 448 16.54 14.11 28.97
C VAL A 448 15.55 14.90 29.81
N SER A 449 14.30 14.47 29.81
CA SER A 449 13.25 14.96 30.73
C SER A 449 12.95 13.91 31.81
N PRO A 450 12.57 14.33 33.05
CA PRO A 450 12.19 13.38 34.09
C PRO A 450 10.86 12.69 33.76
N HIS A 451 10.60 11.57 34.41
CA HIS A 451 9.38 10.80 34.20
C HIS A 451 8.13 11.63 34.47
N ARG A 452 7.05 11.34 33.73
CA ARG A 452 5.82 12.12 33.73
C ARG A 452 5.23 12.30 35.14
N GLN A 453 5.20 11.23 35.95
CA GLN A 453 4.66 11.29 37.30
C GLN A 453 5.48 12.14 38.27
N ALA A 454 6.69 12.58 37.91
CA ALA A 454 7.41 13.56 38.70
C ALA A 454 6.66 14.88 38.80
N PHE A 455 5.99 15.28 37.71
CA PHE A 455 5.26 16.56 37.59
C PHE A 455 3.76 16.41 37.73
N LEU A 456 3.18 15.36 37.20
CA LEU A 456 1.76 15.24 36.95
C LEU A 456 1.18 14.09 37.77
N ASN A 457 0.13 14.39 38.52
CA ASN A 457 -0.68 13.37 39.16
C ASN A 457 -1.76 12.93 38.16
N ASP A 458 -1.45 11.87 37.45
CA ASP A 458 -2.26 11.31 36.38
C ASP A 458 -3.02 10.11 36.93
N THR A 459 -4.07 10.36 37.67
CA THR A 459 -4.99 9.28 38.02
C THR A 459 -5.79 8.87 36.80
N SER A 460 -6.06 7.61 36.65
CA SER A 460 -6.65 6.95 35.46
C SER A 460 -8.04 7.47 35.00
N VAL A 461 -8.55 8.52 35.55
CA VAL A 461 -9.88 9.07 35.27
C VAL A 461 -9.79 10.59 35.08
N GLY A 462 -9.29 11.01 33.96
CA GLY A 462 -9.72 12.25 33.29
C GLY A 462 -9.19 13.59 33.79
N THR A 463 -8.60 13.75 34.98
CA THR A 463 -8.10 15.03 35.43
C THR A 463 -6.61 14.98 35.74
N VAL A 464 -5.82 15.62 34.87
CA VAL A 464 -4.39 15.81 35.11
C VAL A 464 -4.23 17.01 36.04
N THR A 465 -3.57 16.80 37.17
CA THR A 465 -3.20 17.89 38.11
C THR A 465 -1.68 17.95 38.24
N VAL A 466 -1.17 19.16 38.44
CA VAL A 466 0.26 19.37 38.71
C VAL A 466 0.53 19.04 40.18
N ASN A 467 1.58 18.27 40.45
CA ASN A 467 2.06 17.98 41.78
C ASN A 467 2.50 19.29 42.51
N ASN A 468 2.49 19.28 43.84
CA ASN A 468 3.07 20.43 44.56
C ASN A 468 4.59 20.49 44.36
N ILE A 469 5.17 21.67 44.60
CA ILE A 469 6.58 21.96 44.30
C ILE A 469 7.56 21.05 45.07
N ASP A 470 7.24 20.70 46.33
CA ASP A 470 8.11 19.82 47.13
C ASP A 470 8.13 18.43 46.55
N THR A 471 6.97 17.88 46.21
CA THR A 471 6.83 16.58 45.53
C THR A 471 7.56 16.56 44.18
N ILE A 472 7.42 17.60 43.36
CA ILE A 472 8.12 17.74 42.09
C ILE A 472 9.62 17.71 42.34
N THR A 473 10.13 18.49 43.26
CA THR A 473 11.56 18.58 43.59
C THR A 473 12.12 17.22 44.03
N GLU A 474 11.43 16.55 44.96
CA GLU A 474 11.85 15.22 45.43
C GLU A 474 11.85 14.19 44.30
N ASN A 475 10.82 14.19 43.45
CA ASN A 475 10.71 13.24 42.34
C ASN A 475 11.76 13.48 41.28
N VAL A 476 12.04 14.73 40.90
CA VAL A 476 13.07 15.09 39.90
C VAL A 476 14.45 14.71 40.43
N VAL A 477 14.78 15.05 41.67
CA VAL A 477 16.05 14.64 42.30
C VAL A 477 16.18 13.13 42.35
N SER A 478 15.12 12.42 42.77
CA SER A 478 15.08 10.97 42.80
C SER A 478 15.20 10.32 41.41
N PHE A 479 14.74 10.99 40.34
CA PHE A 479 14.90 10.52 38.97
C PHE A 479 16.34 10.60 38.50
N TYR A 480 17.00 11.74 38.72
CA TYR A 480 18.37 11.97 38.22
C TYR A 480 19.48 11.36 39.12
N ALA A 481 19.20 11.14 40.41
CA ALA A 481 20.22 10.66 41.35
C ALA A 481 20.94 9.34 40.95
N PRO A 482 20.28 8.33 40.35
CA PRO A 482 20.95 7.13 39.87
C PRO A 482 21.73 7.30 38.57
N ILE A 483 21.40 8.31 37.75
CA ILE A 483 22.03 8.53 36.44
C ILE A 483 23.46 9.03 36.66
N THR A 484 24.42 8.34 36.05
CA THR A 484 25.83 8.71 36.15
C THR A 484 26.07 10.09 35.55
N SER A 485 26.84 10.92 36.24
CA SER A 485 27.25 12.24 35.73
C SER A 485 28.01 12.10 34.43
N THR A 486 27.62 12.86 33.42
CA THR A 486 28.19 12.82 32.09
C THR A 486 28.26 14.23 31.49
N THR A 487 29.14 14.41 30.53
CA THR A 487 29.24 15.63 29.70
C THR A 487 28.40 15.51 28.42
N TYR A 488 27.77 14.37 28.19
CA TYR A 488 26.97 14.07 27.00
C TYR A 488 25.46 14.10 27.25
N GLY A 489 25.02 14.61 28.38
CA GLY A 489 23.61 14.71 28.74
C GLY A 489 23.21 16.10 29.22
N VAL A 490 22.12 16.61 28.70
CA VAL A 490 21.41 17.81 29.16
C VAL A 490 20.13 17.38 29.86
N PHE A 491 19.97 17.81 31.10
CA PHE A 491 18.84 17.45 31.95
C PHE A 491 17.95 18.65 32.16
N ASP A 492 16.69 18.54 31.76
CA ASP A 492 15.67 19.53 32.07
C ASP A 492 14.91 19.18 33.36
N SER A 493 14.11 20.10 33.83
CA SER A 493 13.34 19.93 35.06
C SER A 493 11.86 20.19 34.86
N GLY A 494 11.35 20.11 33.62
CA GLY A 494 9.99 20.61 33.43
C GLY A 494 9.15 20.01 32.33
N TYR A 495 7.90 20.43 32.42
CA TYR A 495 6.85 20.22 31.43
C TYR A 495 6.26 21.58 31.07
N LYS A 496 5.99 21.81 29.79
CA LYS A 496 5.21 22.97 29.33
C LYS A 496 3.76 22.62 29.18
N TYR A 497 2.90 23.63 29.36
CA TYR A 497 1.47 23.53 29.09
C TYR A 497 1.18 24.25 27.78
N MET A 498 0.79 23.48 26.74
CA MET A 498 0.58 23.99 25.38
C MET A 498 -0.74 23.53 24.80
N PHE A 499 -1.22 24.25 23.79
CA PHE A 499 -2.44 23.90 23.07
C PHE A 499 -2.14 22.87 21.96
N ASP A 500 -2.82 21.74 22.04
CA ASP A 500 -2.84 20.72 21.00
C ASP A 500 -3.96 21.03 19.99
N ARG A 501 -3.58 21.61 18.86
CA ARG A 501 -4.53 22.02 17.81
C ARG A 501 -5.21 20.84 17.11
N PHE A 502 -4.61 19.66 17.11
CA PHE A 502 -5.16 18.47 16.46
C PHE A 502 -6.29 17.83 17.28
N ASN A 503 -6.18 17.87 18.59
CA ASN A 503 -7.18 17.34 19.51
C ASN A 503 -8.00 18.43 20.24
N ASN A 504 -7.82 19.69 19.86
CA ASN A 504 -8.52 20.86 20.43
C ASN A 504 -8.52 20.88 21.98
N THR A 505 -7.35 20.69 22.59
CA THR A 505 -7.18 20.64 24.04
C THR A 505 -5.80 21.11 24.47
N PHE A 506 -5.68 21.50 25.75
CA PHE A 506 -4.37 21.80 26.32
C PHE A 506 -3.71 20.57 26.91
N ARG A 507 -2.39 20.47 26.74
CA ARG A 507 -1.57 19.32 27.11
C ARG A 507 -0.31 19.74 27.85
N TYR A 508 0.15 18.84 28.73
CA TYR A 508 1.49 18.91 29.29
C TYR A 508 2.44 18.08 28.42
N VAL A 509 3.56 18.69 28.02
CA VAL A 509 4.56 18.09 27.13
C VAL A 509 5.95 18.27 27.75
N PRO A 510 6.83 17.24 27.76
CA PRO A 510 8.17 17.37 28.30
C PRO A 510 9.02 18.36 27.49
N LEU A 511 9.99 18.98 28.14
CA LEU A 511 10.76 20.11 27.58
C LEU A 511 11.96 19.71 26.72
N ASN A 512 12.33 18.41 26.65
CA ASN A 512 13.55 18.02 25.93
C ASN A 512 13.58 18.49 24.47
N GLY A 513 12.45 18.52 23.77
CA GLY A 513 12.36 19.07 22.41
C GLY A 513 12.59 20.57 22.32
N ASP A 514 12.05 21.34 23.26
CA ASP A 514 12.23 22.81 23.30
C ASP A 514 13.67 23.19 23.66
N ILE A 515 14.26 22.51 24.62
CA ILE A 515 15.65 22.78 25.03
C ILE A 515 16.62 22.47 23.89
N ALA A 516 16.47 21.29 23.26
CA ALA A 516 17.25 20.93 22.08
C ALA A 516 17.03 21.93 20.92
N GLY A 517 15.77 22.30 20.68
CA GLY A 517 15.43 23.29 19.65
C GLY A 517 16.04 24.67 19.91
N THR A 518 16.08 25.10 21.16
CA THR A 518 16.74 26.36 21.54
C THR A 518 18.26 26.29 21.27
N CYS A 519 18.91 25.15 21.56
CA CYS A 519 20.31 24.94 21.23
C CYS A 519 20.53 24.97 19.72
N ALA A 520 19.72 24.23 18.94
CA ALA A 520 19.81 24.21 17.48
C ALA A 520 19.65 25.62 16.87
N ARG A 521 18.69 26.39 17.35
CA ARG A 521 18.48 27.77 16.92
C ARG A 521 19.68 28.66 17.27
N THR A 522 20.25 28.47 18.45
CA THR A 522 21.46 29.23 18.86
C THR A 522 22.64 28.92 17.94
N ASP A 523 22.81 27.66 17.54
CA ASP A 523 23.87 27.25 16.60
C ASP A 523 23.68 27.86 15.20
N ILE A 524 22.44 28.05 14.77
CA ILE A 524 22.11 28.67 13.48
C ILE A 524 22.34 30.21 13.54
N GLU A 525 21.88 30.86 14.60
CA GLU A 525 21.88 32.33 14.72
C GLU A 525 23.18 32.91 15.27
N GLN A 526 23.93 32.15 16.05
CA GLN A 526 25.12 32.60 16.79
C GLN A 526 26.23 31.51 16.72
N PHE A 527 26.89 31.27 17.82
CA PHE A 527 27.88 30.21 17.97
C PHE A 527 27.45 29.22 19.05
N PRO A 528 27.84 27.93 18.96
CA PRO A 528 27.41 26.89 19.91
C PRO A 528 27.72 27.18 21.40
N TRP A 529 28.65 28.05 21.67
CA TRP A 529 29.06 28.46 23.05
C TRP A 529 28.40 29.74 23.53
N PHE A 530 27.44 30.27 22.85
CA PHE A 530 26.83 31.58 23.19
C PHE A 530 25.79 31.51 24.31
#